data_6c9d0aeadec1f8ad106e053557941f5f
#
_entry.id   6c9d0aeadec1f8ad106e053557941f5f
#
_cell.length_a   1.000
_cell.length_b   1.000
_cell.length_c   1.000
_cell.angle_alpha   90.00
_cell.angle_beta   90.00
_cell.angle_gamma   90.00
#
_symmetry.space_group_name_H-M   'P 1'
#
loop_
_entity.id
_entity.type
_entity.pdbx_description
1 polymer ?
#
loop_
_entity_poly.entity_id
_entity_poly.type
_entity_poly.pdbx_seq_one_letter_code
_entity_poly.pdbx_strand_id
1 'polypeptide(L)'
;MLFDAIISKTENEGEFLLDVDSAVAKVVKKHLSLYKVRRKIAINVLEDHNVHAVFSEGEGGEEGHIGHKLVTRSSEPGSTFCNGGEALTAVSLLGDSPALPDPRVPALGYRLILPASQDPLQVLPESVQSCHSSRFTQLRYQLGVPEGSLEIPLGKSLPLEYNLDYMQGVSFHKGCYIGQELTARTHHTGVIRKRILPLILSQPASAGKVKIIGSSMT
;
A
#
# COMPACT_ATOMS: atom_id res chain seq x y z
N MET A 1 8.44 -10.93 -8.87
CA MET A 1 7.62 -10.76 -7.64
C MET A 1 6.32 -11.53 -7.82
N LEU A 2 5.81 -12.19 -6.80
CA LEU A 2 4.55 -12.93 -6.89
C LEU A 2 3.37 -12.10 -6.36
N PHE A 3 3.56 -11.42 -5.25
CA PHE A 3 2.56 -10.58 -4.59
C PHE A 3 3.25 -9.38 -3.95
N ASP A 4 2.50 -8.33 -3.74
CA ASP A 4 2.79 -7.29 -2.76
C ASP A 4 1.95 -7.56 -1.50
N ALA A 5 2.46 -7.14 -0.35
CA ALA A 5 1.78 -7.24 0.92
C ALA A 5 2.32 -6.20 1.89
N ILE A 6 1.47 -5.69 2.77
CA ILE A 6 1.89 -4.93 3.93
C ILE A 6 1.78 -5.86 5.13
N ILE A 7 2.90 -6.01 5.85
CA ILE A 7 2.94 -6.79 7.08
C ILE A 7 2.93 -5.86 8.29
N SER A 8 2.06 -6.15 9.22
CA SER A 8 1.91 -5.40 10.46
C SER A 8 2.01 -6.34 11.65
N LYS A 9 2.72 -5.91 12.68
CA LYS A 9 2.77 -6.65 13.95
C LYS A 9 1.55 -6.25 14.78
N THR A 10 0.88 -7.22 15.38
CA THR A 10 -0.18 -6.97 16.36
C THR A 10 0.42 -6.76 17.77
N GLU A 11 -0.40 -6.42 18.73
CA GLU A 11 -0.01 -6.36 20.15
C GLU A 11 0.32 -7.74 20.73
N ASN A 12 -0.23 -8.79 20.15
CA ASN A 12 0.04 -10.16 20.56
C ASN A 12 1.44 -10.61 20.08
N GLU A 13 2.23 -11.15 20.97
CA GLU A 13 3.56 -11.64 20.63
C GLU A 13 3.48 -12.79 19.60
N GLY A 14 4.22 -12.64 18.51
CA GLY A 14 4.29 -13.65 17.45
C GLY A 14 3.12 -13.63 16.46
N GLU A 15 2.20 -12.70 16.57
CA GLU A 15 1.09 -12.52 15.63
C GLU A 15 1.35 -11.37 14.67
N PHE A 16 1.00 -11.60 13.38
CA PHE A 16 1.16 -10.64 12.32
C PHE A 16 -0.08 -10.60 11.43
N LEU A 17 -0.44 -9.42 10.97
CA LEU A 17 -1.45 -9.21 9.94
C LEU A 17 -0.76 -8.98 8.60
N LEU A 18 -1.27 -9.62 7.55
CA LEU A 18 -0.88 -9.37 6.16
C LEU A 18 -2.05 -8.74 5.42
N ASP A 19 -1.90 -7.48 5.05
CA ASP A 19 -2.81 -6.82 4.13
C ASP A 19 -2.36 -7.13 2.69
N VAL A 20 -3.24 -7.77 1.94
CA VAL A 20 -3.02 -8.21 0.56
C VAL A 20 -4.27 -7.95 -0.27
N ASP A 21 -4.12 -7.90 -1.58
CA ASP A 21 -5.25 -7.88 -2.49
C ASP A 21 -6.15 -9.12 -2.26
N SER A 22 -7.44 -8.89 -2.03
CA SER A 22 -8.43 -9.94 -1.76
C SER A 22 -8.50 -10.99 -2.87
N ALA A 23 -8.29 -10.59 -4.12
CA ALA A 23 -8.28 -11.48 -5.28
C ALA A 23 -7.20 -12.56 -5.20
N VAL A 24 -6.09 -12.30 -4.49
CA VAL A 24 -4.96 -13.23 -4.36
C VAL A 24 -4.79 -13.79 -2.94
N ALA A 25 -5.60 -13.40 -1.96
CA ALA A 25 -5.45 -13.79 -0.55
C ALA A 25 -5.34 -15.32 -0.34
N LYS A 26 -6.19 -16.11 -1.02
CA LYS A 26 -6.15 -17.57 -0.97
C LYS A 26 -4.88 -18.15 -1.57
N VAL A 27 -4.35 -17.53 -2.64
CA VAL A 27 -3.10 -17.93 -3.29
C VAL A 27 -1.90 -17.60 -2.39
N VAL A 28 -1.91 -16.44 -1.75
CA VAL A 28 -0.90 -16.05 -0.75
C VAL A 28 -0.89 -17.02 0.42
N LYS A 29 -2.05 -17.35 0.99
CA LYS A 29 -2.16 -18.35 2.07
C LYS A 29 -1.56 -19.69 1.66
N LYS A 30 -1.90 -20.19 0.45
CA LYS A 30 -1.34 -21.43 -0.07
C LYS A 30 0.17 -21.36 -0.21
N HIS A 31 0.69 -20.27 -0.78
CA HIS A 31 2.12 -20.05 -0.95
C HIS A 31 2.86 -20.04 0.38
N LEU A 32 2.43 -19.24 1.34
CA LEU A 32 3.03 -19.19 2.67
C LEU A 32 2.97 -20.54 3.40
N SER A 33 1.88 -21.29 3.22
CA SER A 33 1.71 -22.63 3.79
C SER A 33 2.72 -23.64 3.26
N LEU A 34 3.16 -23.52 2.02
CA LEU A 34 4.24 -24.33 1.45
C LEU A 34 5.60 -24.01 2.07
N TYR A 35 5.87 -22.74 2.35
CA TYR A 35 7.17 -22.28 2.84
C TYR A 35 7.33 -22.31 4.36
N LYS A 36 6.26 -22.50 5.14
CA LYS A 36 6.40 -22.68 6.60
C LYS A 36 7.08 -23.99 6.98
N VAL A 37 7.12 -24.96 6.07
CA VAL A 37 7.76 -26.27 6.21
C VAL A 37 7.28 -26.97 7.49
N ARG A 38 8.18 -27.21 8.47
CA ARG A 38 7.88 -27.88 9.75
C ARG A 38 7.54 -26.91 10.89
N ARG A 39 7.51 -25.60 10.63
CA ARG A 39 7.21 -24.60 11.66
C ARG A 39 5.73 -24.62 12.02
N LYS A 40 5.43 -24.56 13.32
CA LYS A 40 4.07 -24.50 13.87
C LYS A 40 3.53 -23.07 13.73
N ILE A 41 3.20 -22.65 12.51
CA ILE A 41 2.61 -21.35 12.22
C ILE A 41 1.21 -21.57 11.69
N ALA A 42 0.21 -20.95 12.30
CA ALA A 42 -1.15 -20.88 11.77
C ALA A 42 -1.21 -19.74 10.75
N ILE A 43 -1.91 -19.96 9.62
CA ILE A 43 -2.11 -18.94 8.59
C ILE A 43 -3.59 -18.97 8.23
N ASN A 44 -4.31 -17.91 8.56
CA ASN A 44 -5.75 -17.80 8.35
C ASN A 44 -6.05 -16.61 7.45
N VAL A 45 -7.13 -16.69 6.69
CA VAL A 45 -7.71 -15.54 5.98
C VAL A 45 -8.80 -14.98 6.88
N LEU A 46 -8.75 -13.70 7.16
CA LEU A 46 -9.79 -12.98 7.88
C LEU A 46 -10.82 -12.51 6.85
N GLU A 47 -11.91 -13.26 6.70
CA GLU A 47 -12.98 -12.94 5.73
C GLU A 47 -13.99 -11.92 6.29
N ASP A 48 -13.96 -11.68 7.59
CA ASP A 48 -14.84 -10.81 8.35
C ASP A 48 -14.23 -9.44 8.70
N HIS A 49 -13.10 -9.09 8.11
CA HIS A 49 -12.42 -7.81 8.32
C HIS A 49 -12.25 -7.03 7.03
N ASN A 50 -12.33 -5.72 7.15
CA ASN A 50 -12.02 -4.78 6.09
C ASN A 50 -10.77 -3.95 6.44
N VAL A 51 -10.01 -3.61 5.43
CA VAL A 51 -8.91 -2.65 5.54
C VAL A 51 -9.41 -1.29 5.05
N HIS A 52 -9.28 -0.31 5.91
CA HIS A 52 -9.57 1.07 5.59
C HIS A 52 -8.27 1.84 5.62
N ALA A 53 -8.19 2.83 4.86
CA ALA A 53 -7.05 3.68 4.90
C ALA A 53 -7.51 5.14 5.11
N VAL A 54 -6.71 5.96 5.79
CA VAL A 54 -7.05 7.31 6.27
C VAL A 54 -5.96 8.30 5.84
N PHE A 55 -6.17 9.20 4.87
CA PHE A 55 -5.18 10.15 4.32
C PHE A 55 -5.65 11.59 4.28
N SER A 56 -4.75 12.53 3.93
CA SER A 56 -5.15 13.87 3.62
C SER A 56 -4.95 14.20 2.14
N GLU A 57 -5.83 15.03 1.64
CA GLU A 57 -5.60 15.69 0.36
C GLU A 57 -4.79 16.95 0.65
N GLY A 58 -3.57 17.02 0.10
CA GLY A 58 -2.77 18.25 0.12
C GLY A 58 -3.49 19.36 -0.63
N GLU A 59 -3.32 20.58 -0.18
CA GLU A 59 -3.93 21.78 -0.72
C GLU A 59 -3.61 21.99 -2.21
N GLY A 60 -4.65 21.85 -3.00
CA GLY A 60 -4.76 22.49 -4.29
C GLY A 60 -5.99 23.38 -4.28
N GLY A 61 -6.06 24.39 -3.41
CA GLY A 61 -7.15 25.35 -3.39
C GLY A 61 -7.54 25.82 -1.99
N GLU A 62 -7.31 27.10 -1.76
CA GLU A 62 -7.86 28.01 -0.73
C GLU A 62 -7.87 27.55 0.73
N GLU A 63 -7.16 28.32 1.51
CA GLU A 63 -7.06 28.49 2.95
C GLU A 63 -7.83 27.54 3.90
N GLY A 64 -7.12 26.71 4.64
CA GLY A 64 -7.34 26.62 6.08
C GLY A 64 -8.07 25.41 6.62
N HIS A 65 -8.51 24.42 5.84
CA HIS A 65 -9.08 23.19 6.43
C HIS A 65 -8.42 21.93 5.87
N ILE A 66 -7.57 21.32 6.68
CA ILE A 66 -7.03 19.99 6.41
C ILE A 66 -8.17 18.98 6.62
N GLY A 67 -8.83 18.62 5.52
CA GLY A 67 -9.87 17.60 5.55
C GLY A 67 -9.28 16.20 5.57
N HIS A 68 -9.65 15.41 6.56
CA HIS A 68 -9.30 13.99 6.63
C HIS A 68 -10.32 13.13 5.90
N LYS A 69 -9.90 12.16 5.11
CA LYS A 69 -10.79 11.31 4.31
C LYS A 69 -10.56 9.82 4.53
N LEU A 70 -11.65 9.08 4.59
CA LEU A 70 -11.68 7.64 4.83
C LEU A 70 -12.22 6.87 3.64
N VAL A 71 -11.61 5.75 3.30
CA VAL A 71 -12.16 4.77 2.33
C VAL A 71 -12.10 3.35 2.88
N THR A 72 -13.17 2.61 2.60
CA THR A 72 -13.28 1.19 2.88
C THR A 72 -12.74 0.38 1.70
N ARG A 73 -11.84 -0.54 1.96
CA ARG A 73 -11.42 -1.56 1.01
C ARG A 73 -12.40 -2.73 1.07
N SER A 74 -13.60 -2.56 0.52
CA SER A 74 -14.45 -3.68 0.16
C SER A 74 -14.03 -4.17 -1.22
N SER A 75 -14.05 -5.44 -1.54
CA SER A 75 -13.82 -6.17 -2.79
C SER A 75 -13.54 -5.41 -4.12
N GLU A 76 -13.58 -4.10 -4.08
CA GLU A 76 -13.17 -3.16 -5.14
C GLU A 76 -11.85 -2.47 -4.73
N PRO A 77 -10.89 -2.27 -5.63
CA PRO A 77 -9.59 -1.68 -5.30
C PRO A 77 -9.72 -0.19 -4.93
N GLY A 78 -9.37 0.15 -3.72
CA GLY A 78 -9.27 1.55 -3.33
C GLY A 78 -9.36 1.82 -1.83
N SER A 79 -8.54 2.67 -1.31
CA SER A 79 -8.34 2.99 0.11
C SER A 79 -7.93 4.44 0.37
N THR A 80 -7.83 4.96 1.59
CA THR A 80 -7.77 6.39 1.92
C THR A 80 -6.89 6.84 3.08
N PHE A 81 -6.51 8.12 3.25
CA PHE A 81 -5.54 8.65 4.23
C PHE A 81 -5.63 10.09 4.71
N CYS A 82 -4.80 10.48 5.71
CA CYS A 82 -4.71 11.81 6.31
C CYS A 82 -3.31 12.43 6.30
N ASN A 83 -3.21 13.74 6.12
CA ASN A 83 -2.02 14.51 6.37
C ASN A 83 -2.33 15.83 7.13
N GLY A 84 -1.71 16.07 8.22
CA GLY A 84 -1.75 17.34 8.95
C GLY A 84 -0.44 17.54 9.66
N GLY A 85 0.07 18.75 9.68
CA GLY A 85 1.41 19.15 10.06
C GLY A 85 1.87 18.89 11.49
N GLU A 86 1.22 18.02 12.24
CA GLU A 86 1.73 17.41 13.45
C GLU A 86 1.54 15.92 13.34
N ALA A 87 2.59 15.15 13.62
CA ALA A 87 2.51 13.71 13.73
C ALA A 87 1.49 13.36 14.82
N LEU A 88 0.22 13.23 14.42
CA LEU A 88 -0.78 12.65 15.28
C LEU A 88 -0.26 11.26 15.62
N THR A 89 0.16 11.09 16.86
CA THR A 89 0.50 9.77 17.37
C THR A 89 -0.72 8.90 17.15
N ALA A 90 -0.60 7.87 16.33
CA ALA A 90 -1.68 6.99 15.89
C ALA A 90 -2.59 6.51 17.05
N VAL A 91 -2.01 6.41 18.24
CA VAL A 91 -2.66 6.00 19.49
C VAL A 91 -3.72 7.02 19.97
N SER A 92 -3.58 8.32 19.70
CA SER A 92 -4.53 9.32 20.20
C SER A 92 -5.76 9.51 19.33
N LEU A 93 -5.74 9.02 18.08
CA LEU A 93 -6.84 9.19 17.14
C LEU A 93 -7.86 8.04 17.17
N LEU A 94 -7.50 6.86 17.61
CA LEU A 94 -8.22 5.65 17.24
C LEU A 94 -8.59 4.74 18.42
N GLY A 95 -8.40 5.17 19.66
CA GLY A 95 -8.71 4.33 20.85
C GLY A 95 -7.99 2.97 20.74
N ASP A 96 -8.72 1.89 20.97
CA ASP A 96 -8.19 0.51 20.90
C ASP A 96 -8.11 -0.07 19.47
N SER A 97 -8.39 0.73 18.43
CA SER A 97 -8.36 0.26 17.05
C SER A 97 -6.93 0.30 16.48
N PRO A 98 -6.45 -0.77 15.85
CA PRO A 98 -5.09 -0.84 15.32
C PRO A 98 -4.96 -0.01 14.03
N ALA A 99 -4.74 1.28 14.18
CA ALA A 99 -4.31 2.13 13.06
C ALA A 99 -2.80 2.06 12.93
N LEU A 100 -2.37 1.69 11.76
CA LEU A 100 -0.97 1.47 11.44
C LEU A 100 -0.54 2.47 10.37
N PRO A 101 0.59 3.17 10.52
CA PRO A 101 1.10 4.01 9.45
C PRO A 101 1.39 3.16 8.21
N ASP A 102 1.06 3.67 7.03
CA ASP A 102 1.45 2.99 5.79
C ASP A 102 2.97 3.05 5.65
N PRO A 103 3.67 1.89 5.64
CA PRO A 103 5.13 1.87 5.68
C PRO A 103 5.78 2.31 4.38
N ARG A 104 5.03 2.43 3.30
CA ARG A 104 5.58 2.68 1.96
C ARG A 104 5.98 4.14 1.75
N VAL A 105 5.07 5.06 2.05
CA VAL A 105 5.28 6.51 1.90
C VAL A 105 4.44 7.24 2.96
N PRO A 106 5.02 8.18 3.74
CA PRO A 106 4.28 8.89 4.80
C PRO A 106 3.01 9.60 4.31
N ALA A 107 3.04 10.14 3.09
CA ALA A 107 1.87 10.79 2.47
C ALA A 107 0.69 9.85 2.24
N LEU A 108 0.90 8.54 2.31
CA LEU A 108 -0.17 7.55 2.30
C LEU A 108 -0.89 7.41 3.65
N GLY A 109 -0.45 8.03 4.73
CA GLY A 109 -1.13 8.10 6.02
C GLY A 109 -1.21 6.77 6.76
N TYR A 110 -2.43 6.31 7.10
CA TYR A 110 -2.64 5.17 8.01
C TYR A 110 -3.56 4.12 7.39
N ARG A 111 -3.39 2.88 7.82
CA ARG A 111 -4.30 1.76 7.58
C ARG A 111 -5.02 1.38 8.86
N LEU A 112 -6.33 1.17 8.73
CA LEU A 112 -7.20 0.79 9.82
C LEU A 112 -7.85 -0.55 9.46
N ILE A 113 -7.66 -1.57 10.30
CA ILE A 113 -8.22 -2.90 10.08
C ILE A 113 -9.36 -3.10 11.07
N LEU A 114 -10.57 -3.26 10.57
CA LEU A 114 -11.78 -3.38 11.39
C LEU A 114 -12.62 -4.58 10.97
N PRO A 115 -13.41 -5.14 11.91
CA PRO A 115 -14.48 -6.05 11.55
C PRO A 115 -15.40 -5.44 10.49
N ALA A 116 -15.85 -6.23 9.52
CA ALA A 116 -16.71 -5.75 8.43
C ALA A 116 -18.08 -5.20 8.92
N SER A 117 -18.48 -5.57 10.13
CA SER A 117 -19.69 -5.06 10.79
C SER A 117 -19.51 -3.71 11.46
N GLN A 118 -18.29 -3.22 11.62
CA GLN A 118 -17.97 -1.97 12.30
C GLN A 118 -17.86 -0.83 11.31
N ASP A 119 -18.63 0.24 11.55
CA ASP A 119 -18.51 1.47 10.77
C ASP A 119 -17.23 2.23 11.19
N PRO A 120 -16.28 2.44 10.28
CA PRO A 120 -15.04 3.13 10.58
C PRO A 120 -15.22 4.59 11.02
N LEU A 121 -16.30 5.26 10.62
CA LEU A 121 -16.57 6.64 11.04
C LEU A 121 -16.93 6.75 12.53
N GLN A 122 -17.35 5.64 13.17
CA GLN A 122 -17.64 5.62 14.61
C GLN A 122 -16.37 5.60 15.49
N VAL A 123 -15.25 5.21 14.91
CA VAL A 123 -13.96 5.09 15.63
C VAL A 123 -12.95 6.15 15.19
N LEU A 124 -13.34 7.04 14.31
CA LEU A 124 -12.52 8.12 13.77
C LEU A 124 -13.07 9.47 14.22
N PRO A 125 -12.21 10.50 14.30
CA PRO A 125 -12.65 11.87 14.61
C PRO A 125 -13.71 12.37 13.62
N GLU A 126 -14.60 13.25 14.06
CA GLU A 126 -15.64 13.87 13.23
C GLU A 126 -15.09 14.65 12.02
N SER A 127 -13.82 15.07 12.09
CA SER A 127 -13.12 15.71 10.97
C SER A 127 -12.83 14.77 9.80
N VAL A 128 -12.96 13.45 10.00
CA VAL A 128 -12.73 12.45 8.95
C VAL A 128 -13.99 12.25 8.13
N GLN A 129 -13.86 12.37 6.82
CA GLN A 129 -14.96 12.20 5.89
C GLN A 129 -14.75 11.00 4.97
N SER A 130 -15.80 10.27 4.69
CA SER A 130 -15.78 9.21 3.69
C SER A 130 -15.59 9.78 2.29
N CYS A 131 -14.80 9.14 1.46
CA CYS A 131 -14.69 9.48 0.05
C CYS A 131 -14.61 8.23 -0.85
N HIS A 132 -14.75 8.43 -2.15
CA HIS A 132 -14.68 7.33 -3.11
C HIS A 132 -13.24 6.79 -3.22
N SER A 133 -13.11 5.48 -3.37
CA SER A 133 -11.84 4.76 -3.45
C SER A 133 -10.88 5.26 -4.54
N SER A 134 -11.43 5.80 -5.64
CA SER A 134 -10.63 6.37 -6.71
C SER A 134 -9.71 7.52 -6.27
N ARG A 135 -10.06 8.22 -5.18
CA ARG A 135 -9.22 9.31 -4.64
C ARG A 135 -7.90 8.77 -4.08
N PHE A 136 -7.94 7.65 -3.37
CA PHE A 136 -6.71 7.02 -2.92
C PHE A 136 -5.90 6.42 -4.06
N THR A 137 -6.57 5.78 -5.01
CA THR A 137 -5.91 5.30 -6.23
C THR A 137 -5.19 6.44 -6.96
N GLN A 138 -5.82 7.60 -7.07
CA GLN A 138 -5.22 8.79 -7.65
C GLN A 138 -3.99 9.26 -6.86
N LEU A 139 -4.08 9.31 -5.52
CA LEU A 139 -2.96 9.66 -4.66
C LEU A 139 -1.79 8.68 -4.84
N ARG A 140 -2.07 7.37 -4.82
CA ARG A 140 -1.05 6.35 -5.08
C ARG A 140 -0.37 6.54 -6.43
N TYR A 141 -1.13 6.83 -7.49
CA TYR A 141 -0.58 7.08 -8.82
C TYR A 141 0.28 8.34 -8.87
N GLN A 142 -0.12 9.42 -8.21
CA GLN A 142 0.68 10.63 -8.08
C GLN A 142 2.02 10.37 -7.34
N LEU A 143 2.01 9.47 -6.37
CA LEU A 143 3.20 9.08 -5.60
C LEU A 143 4.01 7.96 -6.27
N GLY A 144 3.55 7.39 -7.38
CA GLY A 144 4.20 6.28 -8.06
C GLY A 144 4.17 4.97 -7.25
N VAL A 145 3.12 4.78 -6.44
CA VAL A 145 2.94 3.61 -5.55
C VAL A 145 1.95 2.62 -6.16
N PRO A 146 2.39 1.55 -6.80
CA PRO A 146 1.52 0.49 -7.28
C PRO A 146 1.05 -0.40 -6.12
N GLU A 147 -0.14 -0.99 -6.29
CA GLU A 147 -0.72 -1.90 -5.30
C GLU A 147 -1.65 -2.92 -5.96
N GLY A 148 -1.57 -4.17 -5.49
CA GLY A 148 -2.47 -5.25 -5.85
C GLY A 148 -2.20 -5.89 -7.21
N SER A 149 -2.91 -6.98 -7.46
CA SER A 149 -2.64 -7.89 -8.59
C SER A 149 -2.93 -7.31 -9.97
N LEU A 150 -3.77 -6.28 -10.05
CA LEU A 150 -4.06 -5.58 -11.30
C LEU A 150 -2.91 -4.67 -11.75
N GLU A 151 -2.25 -4.02 -10.79
CA GLU A 151 -1.15 -3.09 -11.06
C GLU A 151 0.21 -3.80 -11.02
N ILE A 152 0.31 -4.89 -10.27
CA ILE A 152 1.52 -5.71 -10.08
C ILE A 152 1.28 -7.13 -10.62
N PRO A 153 1.44 -7.38 -11.92
CA PRO A 153 1.17 -8.68 -12.52
C PRO A 153 2.03 -9.80 -11.92
N LEU A 154 1.38 -10.88 -11.50
CA LEU A 154 2.03 -12.04 -10.87
C LEU A 154 3.16 -12.60 -11.73
N GLY A 155 4.32 -12.80 -11.13
CA GLY A 155 5.47 -13.46 -11.75
C GLY A 155 6.17 -12.66 -12.86
N LYS A 156 5.63 -11.53 -13.28
CA LYS A 156 6.20 -10.67 -14.35
C LYS A 156 6.88 -9.43 -13.80
N SER A 157 6.54 -9.03 -12.58
CA SER A 157 7.00 -7.78 -11.95
C SER A 157 8.32 -8.00 -11.23
N LEU A 158 9.28 -7.09 -11.41
CA LEU A 158 10.53 -7.05 -10.66
C LEU A 158 10.44 -6.01 -9.54
N PRO A 159 10.87 -6.32 -8.29
CA PRO A 159 10.72 -5.42 -7.16
C PRO A 159 11.26 -4.01 -7.40
N LEU A 160 12.44 -3.88 -7.99
CA LEU A 160 13.08 -2.58 -8.24
C LEU A 160 12.42 -1.79 -9.37
N GLU A 161 11.82 -2.46 -10.35
CA GLU A 161 11.04 -1.79 -11.40
C GLU A 161 9.72 -1.21 -10.85
N TYR A 162 9.22 -1.79 -9.77
CA TYR A 162 7.98 -1.39 -9.07
C TYR A 162 8.25 -0.55 -7.81
N ASN A 163 9.41 0.08 -7.72
CA ASN A 163 9.79 1.02 -6.66
C ASN A 163 9.80 0.43 -5.23
N LEU A 164 9.85 -0.90 -5.05
CA LEU A 164 9.82 -1.51 -3.73
C LEU A 164 11.04 -1.16 -2.87
N ASP A 165 12.16 -0.80 -3.46
CA ASP A 165 13.33 -0.27 -2.76
C ASP A 165 13.04 1.10 -2.13
N TYR A 166 12.35 1.98 -2.81
CA TYR A 166 11.91 3.29 -2.27
C TYR A 166 10.81 3.15 -1.22
N MET A 167 9.98 2.13 -1.34
CA MET A 167 8.88 1.83 -0.42
C MET A 167 9.31 0.93 0.75
N GLN A 168 10.61 0.75 0.98
CA GLN A 168 11.17 -0.12 2.02
C GLN A 168 10.69 -1.59 1.95
N GLY A 169 10.17 -2.02 0.81
CA GLY A 169 9.67 -3.37 0.57
C GLY A 169 10.76 -4.41 0.29
N VAL A 170 12.02 -3.98 0.17
CA VAL A 170 13.19 -4.86 -0.03
C VAL A 170 14.26 -4.53 0.99
N SER A 171 14.73 -5.52 1.73
CA SER A 171 15.88 -5.39 2.61
C SER A 171 17.12 -5.96 1.95
N PHE A 172 18.18 -5.16 1.83
CA PHE A 172 19.48 -5.58 1.30
C PHE A 172 20.47 -6.03 2.40
N HIS A 173 20.10 -5.87 3.67
CA HIS A 173 20.93 -6.17 4.84
C HIS A 173 20.55 -7.46 5.56
N LYS A 174 19.40 -8.05 5.24
CA LYS A 174 18.98 -9.32 5.83
C LYS A 174 19.55 -10.53 5.10
N GLY A 175 19.44 -11.70 5.73
CA GLY A 175 19.85 -12.98 5.13
C GLY A 175 19.10 -13.36 3.86
N CYS A 176 19.46 -14.48 3.26
CA CYS A 176 18.96 -14.94 1.96
C CYS A 176 17.45 -15.12 1.89
N TYR A 177 16.89 -14.83 0.74
CA TYR A 177 15.47 -15.05 0.39
C TYR A 177 15.34 -15.47 -1.09
N ILE A 178 14.20 -16.04 -1.45
CA ILE A 178 13.94 -16.53 -2.81
C ILE A 178 13.88 -15.35 -3.78
N GLY A 179 14.66 -15.40 -4.85
CA GLY A 179 14.78 -14.35 -5.88
C GLY A 179 15.76 -13.22 -5.53
N GLN A 180 16.49 -13.35 -4.42
CA GLN A 180 17.47 -12.37 -3.98
C GLN A 180 18.54 -12.11 -5.04
N GLU A 181 19.01 -13.13 -5.73
CA GLU A 181 20.19 -13.07 -6.60
C GLU A 181 20.05 -11.97 -7.66
N LEU A 182 18.91 -11.89 -8.31
CA LEU A 182 18.64 -10.85 -9.30
C LEU A 182 18.50 -9.48 -8.64
N THR A 183 17.70 -9.40 -7.57
CA THR A 183 17.38 -8.14 -6.91
C THR A 183 18.60 -7.51 -6.26
N ALA A 184 19.38 -8.28 -5.49
CA ALA A 184 20.59 -7.80 -4.85
C ALA A 184 21.68 -7.43 -5.86
N ARG A 185 21.91 -8.26 -6.89
CA ARG A 185 22.87 -7.96 -7.94
C ARG A 185 22.52 -6.67 -8.68
N THR A 186 21.26 -6.48 -9.04
CA THR A 186 20.82 -5.26 -9.74
C THR A 186 21.00 -4.02 -8.85
N HIS A 187 20.76 -4.13 -7.55
CA HIS A 187 20.96 -3.03 -6.61
C HIS A 187 22.45 -2.65 -6.44
N HIS A 188 23.33 -3.65 -6.28
CA HIS A 188 24.74 -3.39 -5.95
C HIS A 188 25.63 -3.12 -7.17
N THR A 189 25.36 -3.75 -8.31
CA THR A 189 26.26 -3.72 -9.47
C THR A 189 25.56 -3.48 -10.80
N GLY A 190 24.24 -3.44 -10.81
CA GLY A 190 23.43 -3.34 -12.01
C GLY A 190 22.87 -1.95 -12.26
N VAL A 191 22.11 -1.85 -13.35
CA VAL A 191 21.37 -0.64 -13.73
C VAL A 191 19.87 -0.99 -13.77
N ILE A 192 19.08 -0.21 -13.07
CA ILE A 192 17.61 -0.30 -13.16
C ILE A 192 17.18 0.46 -14.40
N ARG A 193 16.80 -0.27 -15.45
CA ARG A 193 16.48 0.31 -16.77
C ARG A 193 15.01 0.71 -16.92
N LYS A 194 14.14 0.28 -16.02
CA LYS A 194 12.70 0.54 -16.01
C LYS A 194 12.26 0.84 -14.60
N ARG A 195 11.38 1.83 -14.46
CA ARG A 195 10.65 2.12 -13.21
C ARG A 195 9.26 2.61 -13.53
N ILE A 196 8.34 2.34 -12.62
CA ILE A 196 7.05 3.01 -12.60
C ILE A 196 7.26 4.45 -12.19
N LEU A 197 6.71 5.37 -12.98
CA LEU A 197 6.77 6.81 -12.72
C LEU A 197 5.36 7.40 -12.85
N PRO A 198 5.00 8.37 -12.00
CA PRO A 198 3.77 9.10 -12.16
C PRO A 198 3.83 9.96 -13.43
N LEU A 199 2.72 9.98 -14.17
CA LEU A 199 2.57 10.80 -15.37
C LEU A 199 1.34 11.69 -15.21
N ILE A 200 1.49 12.97 -15.52
CA ILE A 200 0.39 13.93 -15.63
C ILE A 200 0.05 14.08 -17.10
N LEU A 201 -1.19 13.77 -17.47
CA LEU A 201 -1.68 13.98 -18.81
C LEU A 201 -2.26 15.40 -18.92
N SER A 202 -1.71 16.22 -19.79
CA SER A 202 -2.18 17.60 -20.03
C SER A 202 -3.49 17.67 -20.81
N GLN A 203 -3.89 16.55 -21.44
CA GLN A 203 -5.16 16.40 -22.15
C GLN A 203 -5.72 15.00 -21.91
N PRO A 204 -7.06 14.82 -21.87
CA PRO A 204 -7.64 13.49 -21.75
C PRO A 204 -7.15 12.64 -22.94
N ALA A 205 -6.64 11.46 -22.64
CA ALA A 205 -6.21 10.50 -23.65
C ALA A 205 -7.46 10.06 -24.45
N SER A 206 -7.64 10.60 -25.63
CA SER A 206 -8.48 9.96 -26.63
C SER A 206 -7.85 8.59 -26.95
N ALA A 207 -8.68 7.57 -27.18
CA ALA A 207 -8.25 6.20 -27.47
C ALA A 207 -7.26 6.14 -28.65
N GLY A 208 -6.01 6.47 -28.39
CA GLY A 208 -4.93 6.63 -29.35
C GLY A 208 -3.58 6.51 -28.64
N LYS A 209 -2.53 6.40 -29.41
CA LYS A 209 -1.17 6.16 -28.94
C LYS A 209 -0.68 7.27 -28.00
N VAL A 210 -0.40 6.94 -26.76
CA VAL A 210 0.34 7.80 -25.82
C VAL A 210 1.80 7.84 -26.26
N LYS A 211 2.30 9.02 -26.64
CA LYS A 211 3.71 9.23 -26.93
C LYS A 211 4.39 9.75 -25.65
N ILE A 212 5.23 8.92 -25.06
CA ILE A 212 6.04 9.32 -23.92
C ILE A 212 7.26 10.07 -24.44
N ILE A 213 7.39 11.34 -24.07
CA ILE A 213 8.59 12.13 -24.32
C ILE A 213 9.40 12.10 -23.04
N GLY A 214 10.42 11.23 -22.97
CA GLY A 214 11.37 11.19 -21.87
C GLY A 214 12.32 12.38 -21.96
N SER A 215 12.37 13.24 -20.95
CA SER A 215 13.54 14.07 -20.70
C SER A 215 14.54 13.20 -19.93
N SER A 216 15.75 13.02 -20.49
CA SER A 216 16.87 12.43 -19.76
C SER A 216 17.20 13.32 -18.57
N MET A 217 16.98 12.83 -17.34
CA MET A 217 17.63 13.43 -16.18
C MET A 217 19.11 13.04 -16.23
N THR A 218 19.97 14.01 -16.50
CA THR A 218 21.42 13.97 -16.25
C THR A 218 21.66 14.07 -14.76
#